data_c9f09437eb9877b45316a8757a603cba
#
_entry.id   c9f09437eb9877b45316a8757a603cba
#
_cell.length_a   1.000
_cell.length_b   1.000
_cell.length_c   1.000
_cell.angle_alpha   90.00
_cell.angle_beta   90.00
_cell.angle_gamma   90.00
#
_symmetry.space_group_name_H-M   'P 1'
#
loop_
_entity.id
_entity.type
_entity.pdbx_description
1 polymer ?
#
loop_
_entity_poly.entity_id
_entity_poly.type
_entity_poly.pdbx_seq_one_letter_code
_entity_poly.pdbx_strand_id
1 'polypeptide(L)'
;TQAIKKNFVPGLKVGKIGLEKTFEEKLIGTNDIERYEVNAYGRRISQLEFQKGKKGKTLRLTIDTEVQKLANELLKDKAGSICVMDIYTGAVIAMHSSPSFDPNLFVFGISQDDWQLIRNDPMKPLVNKTLQGNYSPGSTIKPIVALSALENGICLLYTSPSPRDMPR
;
A
#
# COMPACT_ATOMS: atom_id res chain seq x y z
N THR A 1 -4.77 12.03 13.78
CA THR A 1 -4.02 13.30 13.53
C THR A 1 -3.52 13.98 14.82
N GLN A 2 -4.05 13.62 16.01
CA GLN A 2 -3.63 14.21 17.29
C GLN A 2 -2.44 13.49 17.96
N ALA A 3 -2.24 12.19 17.71
CA ALA A 3 -1.14 11.41 18.30
C ALA A 3 0.26 11.80 17.75
N ILE A 4 0.33 12.25 16.50
CA ILE A 4 1.60 12.61 15.84
C ILE A 4 2.21 13.90 16.41
N LYS A 5 1.42 14.77 17.03
CA LYS A 5 1.91 16.05 17.59
C LYS A 5 2.83 15.91 18.80
N LYS A 6 2.83 14.78 19.50
CA LYS A 6 3.53 14.62 20.78
C LYS A 6 5.03 14.29 20.67
N ASN A 7 5.51 13.80 19.52
CA ASN A 7 6.89 13.33 19.35
C ASN A 7 7.53 13.76 18.03
N PHE A 8 7.17 14.91 17.48
CA PHE A 8 7.80 15.39 16.25
C PHE A 8 9.25 15.82 16.53
N VAL A 9 10.18 15.01 16.03
CA VAL A 9 11.59 15.33 16.01
C VAL A 9 11.99 15.68 14.57
N PRO A 10 12.70 16.81 14.36
CA PRO A 10 13.19 17.15 13.03
C PRO A 10 14.00 16.01 12.41
N GLY A 11 13.70 15.64 11.14
CA GLY A 11 14.34 14.53 10.45
C GLY A 11 13.69 13.15 10.64
N LEU A 12 12.63 13.04 11.45
CA LEU A 12 11.88 11.81 11.59
C LEU A 12 11.07 11.53 10.32
N LYS A 13 11.25 10.33 9.76
CA LYS A 13 10.45 9.87 8.61
C LYS A 13 9.06 9.45 9.09
N VAL A 14 8.03 9.92 8.41
CA VAL A 14 6.62 9.66 8.75
C VAL A 14 5.93 9.01 7.56
N GLY A 15 5.19 7.95 7.80
CA GLY A 15 4.39 7.28 6.78
C GLY A 15 3.26 8.17 6.26
N LYS A 16 3.22 8.43 4.96
CA LYS A 16 2.21 9.29 4.32
C LYS A 16 1.05 8.52 3.72
N ILE A 17 1.31 7.31 3.25
CA ILE A 17 0.33 6.46 2.55
C ILE A 17 0.52 4.98 2.92
N GLY A 18 -0.47 4.16 2.60
CA GLY A 18 -0.42 2.70 2.70
C GLY A 18 -0.16 2.18 4.11
N LEU A 19 0.58 1.08 4.18
CA LEU A 19 0.88 0.38 5.43
C LEU A 19 1.68 1.21 6.42
N GLU A 20 2.62 2.02 5.94
CA GLU A 20 3.42 2.90 6.80
C GLU A 20 2.54 3.89 7.55
N LYS A 21 1.55 4.51 6.87
CA LYS A 21 0.59 5.41 7.50
C LYS A 21 -0.33 4.69 8.48
N THR A 22 -0.83 3.51 8.08
CA THR A 22 -1.79 2.74 8.89
C THR A 22 -1.15 2.21 10.16
N PHE A 23 0.11 1.80 10.10
CA PHE A 23 0.84 1.22 11.23
C PHE A 23 1.91 2.14 11.81
N GLU A 24 1.83 3.45 11.53
CA GLU A 24 2.78 4.47 11.99
C GLU A 24 3.11 4.36 13.48
N GLU A 25 2.09 4.29 14.34
CA GLU A 25 2.27 4.19 15.79
C GLU A 25 3.05 2.94 16.23
N LYS A 26 2.95 1.85 15.45
CA LYS A 26 3.68 0.62 15.73
C LYS A 26 5.11 0.67 15.20
N LEU A 27 5.32 1.34 14.08
CA LEU A 27 6.59 1.36 13.37
C LEU A 27 7.56 2.41 13.92
N ILE A 28 7.04 3.56 14.37
CA ILE A 28 7.87 4.70 14.73
C ILE A 28 8.68 4.50 16.02
N GLY A 29 8.18 3.72 16.98
CA GLY A 29 8.82 3.57 18.29
C GLY A 29 8.80 4.85 19.12
N THR A 30 9.78 5.01 20.02
CA THR A 30 9.99 6.22 20.83
C THR A 30 11.46 6.63 20.79
N ASN A 31 11.72 7.93 20.73
CA ASN A 31 13.07 8.47 20.69
C ASN A 31 13.75 8.43 22.05
N ASP A 32 15.08 8.43 22.02
CA ASP A 32 15.88 8.74 23.21
C ASP A 32 15.63 10.21 23.61
N ILE A 33 15.47 10.47 24.89
CA ILE A 33 15.31 11.82 25.43
C ILE A 33 16.47 12.05 26.41
N GLU A 34 17.28 13.06 26.10
CA GLU A 34 18.35 13.50 26.96
C GLU A 34 18.05 14.93 27.45
N ARG A 35 18.08 15.12 28.76
CA ARG A 35 17.94 16.44 29.39
C ARG A 35 19.26 16.87 29.95
N TYR A 36 19.71 18.06 29.57
CA TYR A 36 20.94 18.67 30.05
C TYR A 36 20.64 19.97 30.78
N GLU A 37 21.35 20.21 31.84
CA GLU A 37 21.49 21.54 32.42
C GLU A 37 22.44 22.37 31.56
N VAL A 38 22.03 23.60 31.24
CA VAL A 38 22.83 24.52 30.43
C VAL A 38 23.10 25.81 31.21
N ASN A 39 24.28 26.40 31.03
CA ASN A 39 24.58 27.73 31.62
C ASN A 39 23.92 28.85 30.80
N ALA A 40 24.07 30.09 31.24
CA ALA A 40 23.53 31.29 30.58
C ALA A 40 24.02 31.47 29.12
N TYR A 41 25.11 30.79 28.72
CA TYR A 41 25.67 30.81 27.38
C TYR A 41 25.26 29.60 26.53
N GLY A 42 24.29 28.74 27.01
CA GLY A 42 23.84 27.57 26.30
C GLY A 42 24.80 26.37 26.31
N ARG A 43 25.89 26.40 27.10
CA ARG A 43 26.83 25.27 27.22
C ARG A 43 26.26 24.24 28.19
N ARG A 44 26.32 22.95 27.81
CA ARG A 44 25.93 21.82 28.68
C ARG A 44 26.85 21.75 29.88
N ILE A 45 26.27 21.71 31.11
CA ILE A 45 26.96 21.60 32.37
C ILE A 45 26.89 20.14 32.86
N SER A 46 25.70 19.62 33.00
CA SER A 46 25.45 18.27 33.51
C SER A 46 24.29 17.60 32.78
N GLN A 47 24.31 16.27 32.73
CA GLN A 47 23.21 15.49 32.24
C GLN A 47 22.24 15.23 33.39
N LEU A 48 21.03 15.72 33.27
CA LEU A 48 20.01 15.58 34.31
C LEU A 48 19.25 14.27 34.21
N GLU A 49 18.88 13.85 32.99
CA GLU A 49 18.05 12.68 32.76
C GLU A 49 18.36 12.08 31.38
N PHE A 50 18.41 10.77 31.33
CA PHE A 50 18.46 10.00 30.08
C PHE A 50 17.32 9.00 30.09
N GLN A 51 16.37 9.14 29.14
CA GLN A 51 15.31 8.19 28.90
C GLN A 51 15.54 7.50 27.58
N LYS A 52 15.87 6.20 27.64
CA LYS A 52 16.11 5.38 26.45
C LYS A 52 14.79 5.16 25.69
N GLY A 53 14.79 5.44 24.43
CA GLY A 53 13.66 5.15 23.52
C GLY A 53 13.50 3.65 23.27
N LYS A 54 12.38 3.32 22.66
CA LYS A 54 12.06 1.94 22.26
C LYS A 54 11.99 1.87 20.74
N LYS A 55 12.65 0.87 20.15
CA LYS A 55 12.54 0.61 18.71
C LYS A 55 11.08 0.31 18.33
N GLY A 56 10.68 0.73 17.14
CA GLY A 56 9.41 0.37 16.56
C GLY A 56 9.25 -1.15 16.41
N LYS A 57 8.03 -1.60 16.32
CA LYS A 57 7.71 -3.03 16.15
C LYS A 57 7.93 -3.45 14.70
N THR A 58 8.40 -4.67 14.50
CA THR A 58 8.48 -5.28 13.17
C THR A 58 7.09 -5.62 12.67
N LEU A 59 6.77 -5.21 11.45
CA LEU A 59 5.56 -5.60 10.74
C LEU A 59 5.89 -6.77 9.79
N ARG A 60 5.25 -7.92 10.00
CA ARG A 60 5.38 -9.07 9.10
C ARG A 60 4.16 -9.07 8.16
N LEU A 61 4.43 -9.09 6.88
CA LEU A 61 3.42 -9.13 5.82
C LEU A 61 3.28 -10.54 5.26
N THR A 62 2.19 -10.78 4.53
CA THR A 62 1.93 -12.02 3.80
C THR A 62 2.50 -12.00 2.38
N ILE A 63 3.10 -10.87 1.97
CA ILE A 63 3.69 -10.69 0.65
C ILE A 63 4.86 -11.64 0.46
N ASP A 64 4.81 -12.43 -0.61
CA ASP A 64 5.92 -13.22 -1.10
C ASP A 64 6.75 -12.37 -2.06
N THR A 65 8.03 -12.22 -1.74
CA THR A 65 8.93 -11.34 -2.49
C THR A 65 9.24 -11.86 -3.90
N GLU A 66 9.25 -13.18 -4.12
CA GLU A 66 9.53 -13.75 -5.44
C GLU A 66 8.32 -13.58 -6.36
N VAL A 67 7.11 -13.83 -5.85
CA VAL A 67 5.87 -13.59 -6.60
C VAL A 67 5.70 -12.10 -6.90
N GLN A 68 6.05 -11.23 -5.94
CA GLN A 68 6.02 -9.78 -6.15
C GLN A 68 7.00 -9.31 -7.23
N LYS A 69 8.21 -9.85 -7.28
CA LYS A 69 9.21 -9.57 -8.34
C LYS A 69 8.70 -10.04 -9.70
N LEU A 70 8.17 -11.26 -9.77
CA LEU A 70 7.59 -11.80 -11.00
C LEU A 70 6.45 -10.91 -11.51
N ALA A 71 5.56 -10.45 -10.62
CA ALA A 71 4.49 -9.54 -10.99
C ALA A 71 5.02 -8.22 -11.58
N ASN A 72 6.12 -7.69 -11.03
CA ASN A 72 6.79 -6.51 -11.56
C ASN A 72 7.38 -6.76 -12.96
N GLU A 73 8.05 -7.89 -13.17
CA GLU A 73 8.63 -8.26 -14.46
C GLU A 73 7.56 -8.42 -15.54
N LEU A 74 6.45 -9.10 -15.23
CA LEU A 74 5.35 -9.36 -16.17
C LEU A 74 4.64 -8.08 -16.63
N LEU A 75 4.60 -7.06 -15.77
CA LEU A 75 3.99 -5.76 -16.07
C LEU A 75 5.01 -4.69 -16.52
N LYS A 76 6.25 -5.07 -16.74
CA LYS A 76 7.25 -4.14 -17.25
C LYS A 76 6.75 -3.48 -18.55
N ASP A 77 6.89 -2.16 -18.61
CA ASP A 77 6.48 -1.32 -19.76
C ASP A 77 4.97 -1.33 -20.08
N LYS A 78 4.15 -1.81 -19.14
CA LYS A 78 2.69 -1.84 -19.27
C LYS A 78 2.02 -1.10 -18.12
N ALA A 79 0.90 -0.44 -18.40
CA ALA A 79 0.04 0.11 -17.37
C ALA A 79 -0.99 -0.94 -16.94
N GLY A 80 -0.97 -1.30 -15.65
CA GLY A 80 -1.89 -2.31 -15.15
C GLY A 80 -1.62 -2.67 -13.68
N SER A 81 -2.30 -3.70 -13.20
CA SER A 81 -2.10 -4.20 -11.85
C SER A 81 -2.24 -5.73 -11.78
N ILE A 82 -1.52 -6.33 -10.85
CA ILE A 82 -1.63 -7.74 -10.48
C ILE A 82 -1.90 -7.81 -8.98
N CYS A 83 -2.91 -8.59 -8.60
CA CYS A 83 -3.19 -8.94 -7.21
C CYS A 83 -3.33 -10.46 -7.11
N VAL A 84 -2.52 -11.06 -6.25
CA VAL A 84 -2.54 -12.49 -5.96
C VAL A 84 -2.97 -12.69 -4.52
N MET A 85 -4.03 -13.45 -4.33
CA MET A 85 -4.64 -13.68 -3.02
C MET A 85 -4.84 -15.18 -2.78
N ASP A 86 -4.55 -15.62 -1.57
CA ASP A 86 -4.89 -16.97 -1.12
C ASP A 86 -6.41 -17.05 -0.90
N ILE A 87 -7.05 -17.99 -1.58
CA ILE A 87 -8.52 -18.14 -1.57
C ILE A 87 -9.07 -18.67 -0.25
N TYR A 88 -8.25 -19.33 0.57
CA TYR A 88 -8.67 -19.91 1.83
C TYR A 88 -8.52 -18.94 3.00
N THR A 89 -7.43 -18.18 3.01
CA THR A 89 -7.09 -17.28 4.11
C THR A 89 -7.40 -15.83 3.82
N GLY A 90 -7.57 -15.45 2.56
CA GLY A 90 -7.68 -14.07 2.10
C GLY A 90 -6.34 -13.30 2.17
N ALA A 91 -5.22 -13.98 2.44
CA ALA A 91 -3.92 -13.34 2.53
C ALA A 91 -3.46 -12.83 1.17
N VAL A 92 -3.03 -11.59 1.10
CA VAL A 92 -2.45 -11.01 -0.12
C VAL A 92 -1.01 -11.48 -0.25
N ILE A 93 -0.73 -12.27 -1.27
CA ILE A 93 0.59 -12.85 -1.58
C ILE A 93 1.41 -11.90 -2.44
N ALA A 94 0.79 -11.23 -3.41
CA ALA A 94 1.42 -10.18 -4.19
C ALA A 94 0.40 -9.11 -4.57
N MET A 95 0.85 -7.85 -4.60
CA MET A 95 0.05 -6.73 -5.03
C MET A 95 0.96 -5.72 -5.74
N HIS A 96 0.83 -5.62 -7.06
CA HIS A 96 1.67 -4.77 -7.88
C HIS A 96 0.84 -3.86 -8.78
N SER A 97 1.25 -2.59 -8.86
CA SER A 97 0.69 -1.56 -9.73
C SER A 97 1.79 -1.02 -10.62
N SER A 98 1.62 -1.10 -11.94
CA SER A 98 2.62 -0.66 -12.91
C SER A 98 2.07 0.48 -13.82
N PRO A 99 2.92 1.45 -14.21
CA PRO A 99 4.19 1.73 -13.58
C PRO A 99 4.01 2.22 -12.15
N SER A 100 5.04 2.08 -11.35
CA SER A 100 5.14 2.67 -10.01
C SER A 100 6.24 3.73 -10.00
N PHE A 101 6.38 4.42 -8.88
CA PHE A 101 7.44 5.40 -8.67
C PHE A 101 8.30 5.00 -7.46
N ASP A 102 9.53 5.48 -7.42
CA ASP A 102 10.39 5.31 -6.25
C ASP A 102 9.97 6.27 -5.13
N PRO A 103 9.44 5.77 -3.99
CA PRO A 103 9.05 6.62 -2.87
C PRO A 103 10.23 7.34 -2.22
N ASN A 104 11.46 6.88 -2.42
CA ASN A 104 12.66 7.52 -1.87
C ASN A 104 12.90 8.91 -2.47
N LEU A 105 12.44 9.18 -3.68
CA LEU A 105 12.51 10.51 -4.29
C LEU A 105 11.81 11.59 -3.46
N PHE A 106 10.87 11.21 -2.61
CA PHE A 106 10.10 12.14 -1.77
C PHE A 106 10.68 12.33 -0.36
N VAL A 107 11.66 11.54 0.04
CA VAL A 107 12.20 11.55 1.42
C VAL A 107 12.87 12.88 1.77
N PHE A 108 13.62 13.44 0.82
CA PHE A 108 14.35 14.70 0.99
C PHE A 108 13.78 15.85 0.14
N GLY A 109 12.63 15.64 -0.45
CA GLY A 109 12.03 16.52 -1.45
C GLY A 109 12.36 16.06 -2.87
N ILE A 110 11.39 16.19 -3.77
CA ILE A 110 11.53 15.86 -5.20
C ILE A 110 11.85 17.14 -5.96
N SER A 111 12.69 17.05 -7.01
CA SER A 111 12.93 18.18 -7.91
C SER A 111 11.65 18.53 -8.69
N GLN A 112 11.56 19.79 -9.13
CA GLN A 112 10.42 20.26 -9.94
C GLN A 112 10.29 19.46 -11.25
N ASP A 113 11.42 19.14 -11.86
CA ASP A 113 11.47 18.41 -13.13
C ASP A 113 11.04 16.96 -12.97
N ASP A 114 11.57 16.24 -11.97
CA ASP A 114 11.17 14.87 -11.68
C ASP A 114 9.69 14.78 -11.30
N TRP A 115 9.18 15.77 -10.53
CA TRP A 115 7.76 15.85 -10.19
C TRP A 115 6.89 16.01 -11.45
N GLN A 116 7.28 16.87 -12.38
CA GLN A 116 6.54 17.06 -13.63
C GLN A 116 6.56 15.80 -14.50
N LEU A 117 7.70 15.12 -14.61
CA LEU A 117 7.82 13.87 -15.34
C LEU A 117 6.85 12.81 -14.79
N ILE A 118 6.87 12.58 -13.48
CA ILE A 118 6.00 11.58 -12.84
C ILE A 118 4.51 11.97 -12.94
N ARG A 119 4.21 13.26 -12.76
CA ARG A 119 2.83 13.76 -12.78
C ARG A 119 2.19 13.71 -14.16
N ASN A 120 2.96 14.03 -15.20
CA ASN A 120 2.47 14.14 -16.57
C ASN A 120 2.58 12.83 -17.36
N ASP A 121 3.10 11.77 -16.75
CA ASP A 121 3.19 10.45 -17.39
C ASP A 121 1.78 9.92 -17.70
N PRO A 122 1.49 9.62 -18.98
CA PRO A 122 0.19 9.10 -19.41
C PRO A 122 -0.18 7.78 -18.76
N MET A 123 0.80 6.97 -18.31
CA MET A 123 0.59 5.71 -17.61
C MET A 123 0.28 5.89 -16.11
N LYS A 124 0.29 7.14 -15.59
CA LYS A 124 -0.13 7.52 -14.24
C LYS A 124 0.54 6.70 -13.12
N PRO A 125 1.86 6.80 -12.93
CA PRO A 125 2.58 6.03 -11.91
C PRO A 125 2.17 6.36 -10.47
N LEU A 126 1.66 7.56 -10.20
CA LEU A 126 1.16 7.99 -8.88
C LEU A 126 -0.14 7.30 -8.47
N VAL A 127 -0.87 6.72 -9.41
CA VAL A 127 -2.13 6.03 -9.13
C VAL A 127 -1.86 4.57 -8.80
N ASN A 128 -2.21 4.15 -7.60
CA ASN A 128 -2.20 2.73 -7.26
C ASN A 128 -3.38 2.03 -7.96
N LYS A 129 -3.10 1.43 -9.12
CA LYS A 129 -4.11 0.80 -9.97
C LYS A 129 -4.76 -0.42 -9.34
N THR A 130 -4.06 -1.07 -8.39
CA THR A 130 -4.61 -2.22 -7.66
C THR A 130 -5.72 -1.80 -6.69
N LEU A 131 -5.61 -0.62 -6.08
CA LEU A 131 -6.56 -0.13 -5.07
C LEU A 131 -7.52 0.93 -5.60
N GLN A 132 -7.08 1.74 -6.57
CA GLN A 132 -7.81 2.92 -7.05
C GLN A 132 -8.24 2.80 -8.51
N GLY A 133 -7.84 1.73 -9.19
CA GLY A 133 -8.20 1.50 -10.59
C GLY A 133 -9.68 1.14 -10.74
N ASN A 134 -10.43 1.99 -11.43
CA ASN A 134 -11.81 1.73 -11.80
C ASN A 134 -11.85 1.22 -13.24
N TYR A 135 -12.01 -0.08 -13.40
CA TYR A 135 -12.07 -0.72 -14.71
C TYR A 135 -13.42 -1.39 -14.90
N SER A 136 -13.94 -1.37 -16.14
CA SER A 136 -15.11 -2.17 -16.50
C SER A 136 -14.80 -3.65 -16.32
N PRO A 137 -15.56 -4.38 -15.49
CA PRO A 137 -15.26 -5.78 -15.17
C PRO A 137 -15.39 -6.72 -16.37
N GLY A 138 -16.13 -6.33 -17.40
CA GLY A 138 -16.38 -7.16 -18.56
C GLY A 138 -16.98 -8.52 -18.16
N SER A 139 -16.50 -9.64 -18.81
CA SER A 139 -17.03 -10.99 -18.52
C SER A 139 -16.64 -11.51 -17.14
N THR A 140 -15.75 -10.85 -16.40
CA THR A 140 -15.34 -11.31 -15.05
C THR A 140 -16.45 -11.19 -14.03
N ILE A 141 -17.47 -10.36 -14.28
CA ILE A 141 -18.66 -10.24 -13.40
C ILE A 141 -19.68 -11.37 -13.59
N LYS A 142 -19.62 -12.13 -14.70
CA LYS A 142 -20.64 -13.15 -15.01
C LYS A 142 -20.83 -14.21 -13.91
N PRO A 143 -19.81 -14.73 -13.24
CA PRO A 143 -19.99 -15.66 -12.12
C PRO A 143 -20.82 -15.06 -10.99
N ILE A 144 -20.63 -13.78 -10.66
CA ILE A 144 -21.38 -13.09 -9.61
C ILE A 144 -22.85 -12.94 -10.01
N VAL A 145 -23.12 -12.56 -11.28
CA VAL A 145 -24.47 -12.47 -11.83
C VAL A 145 -25.15 -13.84 -11.82
N ALA A 146 -24.43 -14.90 -12.19
CA ALA A 146 -24.97 -16.26 -12.16
C ALA A 146 -25.32 -16.71 -10.74
N LEU A 147 -24.45 -16.45 -9.75
CA LEU A 147 -24.72 -16.73 -8.34
C LEU A 147 -25.97 -15.99 -7.84
N SER A 148 -26.10 -14.71 -8.16
CA SER A 148 -27.26 -13.92 -7.79
C SER A 148 -28.55 -14.47 -8.43
N ALA A 149 -28.49 -14.90 -9.69
CA ALA A 149 -29.64 -15.52 -10.38
C ALA A 149 -30.04 -16.85 -9.73
N LEU A 150 -29.07 -17.67 -9.30
CA LEU A 150 -29.33 -18.92 -8.58
C LEU A 150 -29.94 -18.68 -7.21
N GLU A 151 -29.42 -17.72 -6.43
CA GLU A 151 -29.93 -17.38 -5.10
C GLU A 151 -31.38 -16.84 -5.17
N ASN A 152 -31.71 -16.09 -6.20
CA ASN A 152 -33.07 -15.58 -6.40
C ASN A 152 -34.01 -16.55 -7.12
N GLY A 153 -33.55 -17.79 -7.40
CA GLY A 153 -34.38 -18.81 -8.07
C GLY A 153 -34.78 -18.51 -9.52
N ILE A 154 -34.12 -17.51 -10.16
CA ILE A 154 -34.41 -17.09 -11.55
C ILE A 154 -33.82 -18.11 -12.52
N CYS A 155 -32.75 -18.81 -12.13
CA CYS A 155 -32.06 -19.82 -12.93
C CYS A 155 -31.68 -21.01 -12.07
N LEU A 156 -31.81 -22.23 -12.63
CA LEU A 156 -31.32 -23.47 -12.01
C LEU A 156 -30.10 -23.95 -12.80
N LEU A 157 -29.08 -24.41 -12.09
CA LEU A 157 -27.81 -24.84 -12.71
C LEU A 157 -27.97 -25.94 -13.77
N TYR A 158 -28.97 -26.83 -13.57
CA TYR A 158 -29.26 -27.98 -14.45
C TYR A 158 -30.35 -27.73 -15.45
N THR A 159 -31.06 -26.58 -15.41
CA THR A 159 -32.15 -26.25 -16.33
C THR A 159 -31.83 -25.20 -17.37
N SER A 160 -30.60 -24.63 -17.28
CA SER A 160 -30.16 -23.72 -18.34
C SER A 160 -29.83 -24.50 -19.60
N PRO A 161 -30.62 -24.39 -20.70
CA PRO A 161 -30.33 -25.13 -21.91
C PRO A 161 -28.99 -24.68 -22.49
N SER A 162 -28.17 -25.66 -22.83
CA SER A 162 -26.93 -25.37 -23.57
C SER A 162 -27.33 -24.76 -24.95
N PRO A 163 -26.53 -23.83 -25.50
CA PRO A 163 -26.73 -23.36 -26.87
C PRO A 163 -26.79 -24.48 -27.92
N ARG A 164 -26.31 -25.69 -27.59
CA ARG A 164 -26.40 -26.90 -28.44
C ARG A 164 -27.76 -27.59 -28.37
N ASP A 165 -28.54 -27.29 -27.31
CA ASP A 165 -29.81 -27.93 -27.04
C ASP A 165 -31.00 -27.05 -27.55
N MET A 166 -30.71 -25.87 -28.10
CA MET A 166 -31.71 -25.05 -28.74
C MET A 166 -32.06 -25.62 -30.13
N PRO A 167 -33.33 -25.85 -30.43
CA PRO A 167 -33.72 -26.23 -31.78
C PRO A 167 -33.34 -25.11 -32.78
N ARG A 168 -32.78 -25.52 -33.92
CA ARG A 168 -32.40 -24.61 -35.01
C ARG A 168 -33.65 -24.09 -35.71
#